data_4da730f809e48e133790b62ead6839ab
#
_entry.id   4da730f809e48e133790b62ead6839ab
#
_cell.length_a   1.000
_cell.length_b   1.000
_cell.length_c   1.000
_cell.angle_alpha   90.00
_cell.angle_beta   90.00
_cell.angle_gamma   90.00
#
_symmetry.space_group_name_H-M   'P 1'
#
loop_
_entity.id
_entity.type
_entity.pdbx_description
1 polymer ?
#
loop_
_entity_poly.entity_id
_entity_poly.type
_entity_poly.pdbx_seq_one_letter_code
_entity_poly.pdbx_strand_id
1 'polypeptide(L)'
;MKIIPLSEGTFTIDKTKLFVPFDEDVHDLQQRPVGSLLVEIQPFVIITSKDILLLDTGLGFEKNGQLQIHKNLSNAGIDPSEITKVLLIKFEILFIYLN
;
A
#
# COMPACT_ATOMS: atom_id res chain seq x y z
N MET A 1 -4.99 12.79 -18.16
CA MET A 1 -4.68 12.30 -16.81
C MET A 1 -4.69 10.79 -16.80
N LYS A 2 -3.71 10.19 -16.19
CA LYS A 2 -3.60 8.74 -16.05
C LYS A 2 -3.44 8.38 -14.58
N ILE A 3 -4.15 7.34 -14.13
CA ILE A 3 -4.08 6.86 -12.75
C ILE A 3 -3.61 5.42 -12.79
N ILE A 4 -2.52 5.13 -12.06
CA ILE A 4 -1.91 3.80 -12.01
C ILE A 4 -1.94 3.31 -10.56
N PRO A 5 -2.64 2.19 -10.26
CA PRO A 5 -2.58 1.60 -8.92
C PRO A 5 -1.27 0.85 -8.71
N LEU A 6 -0.72 0.97 -7.50
CA LEU A 6 0.54 0.34 -7.10
C LEU A 6 0.31 -0.56 -5.89
N SER A 7 -0.39 -1.66 -6.08
CA SER A 7 -0.72 -2.55 -4.96
C SER A 7 0.53 -3.14 -4.31
N GLU A 8 0.62 -3.07 -3.00
CA GLU A 8 1.63 -3.75 -2.19
C GLU A 8 1.13 -5.09 -1.65
N GLY A 9 -0.10 -5.46 -2.00
CA GLY A 9 -0.69 -6.71 -1.59
C GLY A 9 -1.72 -6.56 -0.48
N THR A 10 -2.15 -7.72 0.01
CA THR A 10 -3.21 -7.84 1.01
C THR A 10 -2.61 -8.12 2.38
N PHE A 11 -3.18 -7.52 3.40
CA PHE A 11 -2.71 -7.61 4.77
C PHE A 11 -3.89 -7.75 5.71
N THR A 12 -3.64 -8.31 6.89
CA THR A 12 -4.57 -8.21 8.01
C THR A 12 -4.05 -7.15 8.98
N ILE A 13 -4.97 -6.43 9.60
CA ILE A 13 -4.66 -5.45 10.63
C ILE A 13 -5.70 -5.53 11.74
N ASP A 14 -5.26 -5.45 12.97
CA ASP A 14 -6.12 -5.41 14.14
C ASP A 14 -5.76 -4.22 15.04
N LYS A 15 -6.26 -4.24 16.28
CA LYS A 15 -6.00 -3.15 17.24
C LYS A 15 -4.53 -3.00 17.64
N THR A 16 -3.67 -3.98 17.35
CA THR A 16 -2.23 -3.86 17.57
C THR A 16 -1.56 -2.93 16.56
N LYS A 17 -2.28 -2.57 15.50
CA LYS A 17 -1.81 -1.72 14.40
C LYS A 17 -0.65 -2.33 13.60
N LEU A 18 -0.45 -3.63 13.71
CA LEU A 18 0.55 -4.34 12.92
C LEU A 18 -0.08 -4.89 11.64
N PHE A 19 0.52 -4.58 10.51
CA PHE A 19 0.11 -5.12 9.22
C PHE A 19 0.81 -6.45 9.01
N VAL A 20 0.02 -7.51 8.83
CA VAL A 20 0.53 -8.87 8.61
C VAL A 20 0.17 -9.29 7.19
N PRO A 21 1.16 -9.67 6.35
CA PRO A 21 0.87 -10.10 4.98
C PRO A 21 -0.13 -11.26 4.98
N PHE A 22 -1.07 -11.19 4.05
CA PHE A 22 -2.08 -12.23 3.85
C PHE A 22 -2.01 -12.75 2.42
N ASP A 23 -1.82 -14.06 2.27
CA ASP A 23 -1.76 -14.74 0.99
C ASP A 23 -2.89 -15.77 0.95
N GLU A 24 -3.86 -15.59 0.05
CA GLU A 24 -5.02 -16.47 -0.08
C GLU A 24 -4.64 -17.91 -0.42
N ASP A 25 -3.51 -18.12 -1.08
CA ASP A 25 -3.04 -19.45 -1.46
C ASP A 25 -2.49 -20.24 -0.27
N VAL A 26 -2.08 -19.56 0.81
CA VAL A 26 -1.43 -20.16 1.97
C VAL A 26 -2.25 -19.99 3.24
N HIS A 27 -3.00 -18.90 3.35
CA HIS A 27 -3.73 -18.53 4.57
C HIS A 27 -5.23 -18.74 4.39
N ASP A 28 -5.87 -19.20 5.47
CA ASP A 28 -7.32 -19.33 5.52
C ASP A 28 -7.91 -18.05 6.12
N LEU A 29 -8.80 -17.41 5.37
CA LEU A 29 -9.47 -16.19 5.80
C LEU A 29 -10.23 -16.38 7.11
N GLN A 30 -10.78 -17.57 7.34
CA GLN A 30 -11.55 -17.88 8.55
C GLN A 30 -10.66 -18.05 9.79
N GLN A 31 -9.37 -18.27 9.60
CA GLN A 31 -8.41 -18.44 10.68
C GLN A 31 -7.74 -17.14 11.10
N ARG A 32 -8.06 -16.03 10.45
CA ARG A 32 -7.48 -14.76 10.83
C ARG A 32 -7.94 -14.35 12.24
N PRO A 33 -7.14 -13.54 12.97
CA PRO A 33 -7.51 -13.12 14.33
C PRO A 33 -8.88 -12.42 14.36
N VAL A 34 -9.65 -12.72 15.41
CA VAL A 34 -10.95 -12.08 15.62
C VAL A 34 -10.76 -10.57 15.77
N GLY A 35 -11.59 -9.80 15.06
CA GLY A 35 -11.51 -8.34 15.06
C GLY A 35 -10.47 -7.77 14.11
N SER A 36 -9.77 -8.62 13.34
CA SER A 36 -8.88 -8.12 12.30
C SER A 36 -9.65 -7.73 11.05
N LEU A 37 -9.08 -6.78 10.31
CA LEU A 37 -9.56 -6.39 8.99
C LEU A 37 -8.65 -6.95 7.92
N LEU A 38 -9.23 -7.34 6.80
CA LEU A 38 -8.49 -7.67 5.60
C LEU A 38 -8.44 -6.41 4.73
N VAL A 39 -7.25 -5.93 4.42
CA VAL A 39 -7.06 -4.68 3.67
C VAL A 39 -6.06 -4.88 2.56
N GLU A 40 -6.21 -4.12 1.49
CA GLU A 40 -5.21 -4.00 0.44
C GLU A 40 -4.51 -2.66 0.60
N ILE A 41 -3.18 -2.69 0.55
CA ILE A 41 -2.37 -1.47 0.58
C ILE A 41 -2.09 -1.09 -0.86
N GLN A 42 -2.65 0.04 -1.29
CA GLN A 42 -2.62 0.41 -2.70
C GLN A 42 -2.36 1.90 -2.88
N PRO A 43 -1.08 2.32 -2.93
CA PRO A 43 -0.74 3.66 -3.39
C PRO A 43 -1.14 3.84 -4.86
N PHE A 44 -1.27 5.10 -5.27
CA PHE A 44 -1.59 5.44 -6.66
C PHE A 44 -0.59 6.43 -7.22
N VAL A 45 -0.28 6.29 -8.51
CA VAL A 45 0.39 7.34 -9.27
C VAL A 45 -0.65 8.04 -10.14
N ILE A 46 -0.63 9.35 -10.11
CA ILE A 46 -1.47 10.18 -10.98
C ILE A 46 -0.55 10.99 -11.89
N ILE A 47 -0.67 10.76 -13.19
CA ILE A 47 0.13 11.47 -14.20
C ILE A 47 -0.75 12.53 -14.83
N THR A 48 -0.34 13.78 -14.72
CA THR A 48 -0.98 14.92 -15.36
C THR A 48 -0.03 15.51 -16.39
N SER A 49 -0.48 16.56 -17.07
CA SER A 49 0.36 17.27 -18.04
C SER A 49 1.57 17.97 -17.39
N LYS A 50 1.53 18.22 -16.09
CA LYS A 50 2.55 18.98 -15.36
C LYS A 50 3.26 18.20 -14.28
N ASP A 51 2.60 17.18 -13.72
CA ASP A 51 3.07 16.51 -12.52
C ASP A 51 2.98 15.01 -12.64
N ILE A 52 3.82 14.32 -11.89
CA ILE A 52 3.68 12.92 -11.55
C ILE A 52 3.51 12.85 -10.04
N LEU A 53 2.30 12.55 -9.60
CA LEU A 53 1.91 12.57 -8.19
C LEU A 53 1.89 11.16 -7.63
N LEU A 54 2.44 10.97 -6.44
CA LEU A 54 2.31 9.73 -5.70
C LEU A 54 1.34 9.94 -4.55
N LEU A 55 0.22 9.20 -4.54
CA LEU A 55 -0.72 9.17 -3.43
C LEU A 55 -0.36 8.00 -2.54
N ASP A 56 0.09 8.32 -1.33
CA ASP A 56 0.60 7.37 -0.36
C ASP A 56 1.93 6.73 -0.80
N THR A 57 2.69 6.28 0.17
CA THR A 57 4.01 5.65 -0.06
C THR A 57 4.02 4.17 0.35
N GLY A 58 2.87 3.60 0.71
CA GLY A 58 2.78 2.23 1.17
C GLY A 58 3.27 2.08 2.61
N LEU A 59 3.61 0.85 2.97
CA LEU A 59 4.00 0.50 4.34
C LEU A 59 5.51 0.56 4.59
N GLY A 60 6.30 0.82 3.55
CA GLY A 60 7.75 0.88 3.68
C GLY A 60 8.43 -0.49 3.75
N PHE A 61 7.76 -1.56 3.39
CA PHE A 61 8.35 -2.88 3.38
C PHE A 61 9.39 -3.02 2.27
N GLU A 62 10.46 -3.75 2.60
CA GLU A 62 11.45 -4.17 1.64
C GLU A 62 11.21 -5.62 1.25
N LYS A 63 11.47 -5.91 -0.03
CA LYS A 63 11.42 -7.27 -0.55
C LYS A 63 12.67 -7.46 -1.41
N ASN A 64 13.48 -8.47 -1.06
CA ASN A 64 14.75 -8.74 -1.75
C ASN A 64 15.69 -7.51 -1.77
N GLY A 65 15.73 -6.75 -0.66
CA GLY A 65 16.58 -5.58 -0.53
C GLY A 65 16.10 -4.32 -1.23
N GLN A 66 14.88 -4.33 -1.78
CA GLN A 66 14.30 -3.20 -2.48
C GLN A 66 12.97 -2.80 -1.84
N LEU A 67 12.73 -1.50 -1.66
CA LEU A 67 11.43 -1.01 -1.19
C LEU A 67 10.34 -1.40 -2.18
N GLN A 68 9.23 -1.91 -1.65
CA GLN A 68 8.12 -2.36 -2.48
C GLN A 68 7.56 -1.24 -3.35
N ILE A 69 7.50 -0.01 -2.81
CA ILE A 69 7.03 1.14 -3.60
C ILE A 69 7.96 1.43 -4.79
N HIS A 70 9.27 1.33 -4.61
CA HIS A 70 10.23 1.53 -5.69
C HIS A 70 10.07 0.47 -6.78
N LYS A 71 9.88 -0.78 -6.37
CA LYS A 71 9.67 -1.88 -7.33
C LYS A 71 8.38 -1.66 -8.12
N ASN A 72 7.30 -1.27 -7.44
CA ASN A 72 6.01 -1.04 -8.10
C ASN A 72 6.09 0.14 -9.07
N LEU A 73 6.80 1.20 -8.72
CA LEU A 73 7.05 2.32 -9.63
C LEU A 73 7.84 1.88 -10.85
N SER A 74 8.92 1.13 -10.65
CA SER A 74 9.72 0.59 -11.74
C SER A 74 8.90 -0.27 -12.70
N ASN A 75 8.05 -1.15 -12.14
CA ASN A 75 7.16 -2.00 -12.94
C ASN A 75 6.15 -1.18 -13.76
N ALA A 76 5.80 0.01 -13.29
CA ALA A 76 4.94 0.94 -14.01
C ALA A 76 5.72 1.83 -14.99
N GLY A 77 7.04 1.64 -15.11
CA GLY A 77 7.88 2.44 -15.99
C GLY A 77 8.22 3.82 -15.46
N ILE A 78 8.14 4.01 -14.14
CA ILE A 78 8.37 5.31 -13.49
C ILE A 78 9.58 5.20 -12.58
N ASP A 79 10.58 6.06 -12.81
CA ASP A 79 11.70 6.20 -11.89
C ASP A 79 11.25 7.05 -10.69
N PRO A 80 11.60 6.69 -9.45
CA PRO A 80 11.23 7.48 -8.28
C PRO A 80 11.63 8.95 -8.37
N SER A 81 12.72 9.28 -9.07
CA SER A 81 13.15 10.66 -9.27
C SER A 81 12.22 11.49 -10.14
N GLU A 82 11.31 10.84 -10.88
CA GLU A 82 10.32 11.50 -11.71
C GLU A 82 9.10 11.99 -10.93
N ILE A 83 8.93 11.53 -9.69
CA ILE A 83 7.82 11.96 -8.85
C ILE A 83 8.00 13.41 -8.44
N THR A 84 7.03 14.25 -8.77
CA THR A 84 7.10 15.69 -8.49
C THR A 84 6.46 16.06 -7.15
N LYS A 85 5.44 15.30 -6.71
CA LYS A 85 4.74 15.55 -5.45
C LYS A 85 4.30 14.25 -4.82
N VAL A 86 4.32 14.21 -3.50
CA VAL A 86 3.84 13.08 -2.70
C VAL A 86 2.76 13.58 -1.76
N LEU A 87 1.61 12.90 -1.74
CA LEU A 87 0.53 13.15 -0.81
C LEU A 87 0.37 11.94 0.09
N LEU A 88 0.50 12.13 1.39
CA LEU A 88 0.36 11.05 2.37
C LEU A 88 -1.06 11.00 2.91
N ILE A 89 -1.62 9.80 2.99
CA ILE A 89 -2.93 9.55 3.58
C ILE A 89 -2.71 8.86 4.91
N LYS A 90 -3.27 9.42 5.99
CA LYS A 90 -3.15 8.83 7.31
C LYS A 90 -4.24 7.78 7.52
N PHE A 91 -3.83 6.61 8.01
CA PHE A 91 -4.75 5.51 8.32
C PHE A 91 -5.27 5.53 9.76
N GLU A 92 -4.96 6.54 10.54
CA GLU A 92 -5.38 6.65 11.93
C GLU A 92 -6.90 6.52 12.12
N ILE A 93 -7.67 6.96 11.13
CA ILE A 93 -9.13 6.89 11.15
C ILE A 93 -9.61 5.44 11.23
N LEU A 94 -8.90 4.49 10.61
CA LEU A 94 -9.30 3.07 10.62
C LEU A 94 -9.33 2.48 12.03
N PHE A 95 -8.46 2.95 12.91
CA PHE A 95 -8.36 2.40 14.26
C PHE A 95 -9.48 2.86 15.19
N ILE A 96 -10.17 3.94 14.86
CA ILE A 96 -11.32 4.42 15.62
C ILE A 96 -12.47 3.43 15.53
N TYR A 97 -12.62 2.75 14.39
CA TYR A 97 -13.72 1.84 14.12
C TYR A 97 -13.42 0.39 14.53
N LEU A 98 -12.19 0.08 14.89
CA LEU A 98 -11.78 -1.25 15.34
C LEU A 98 -12.03 -1.47 16.83
N ASN A 99 -12.33 -0.43 17.54
CA ASN A 99 -12.65 -0.47 18.96
C ASN A 99 -14.18 -0.56 19.12
#